data_83140e38750ad04a01225d72e9035b4a
#
_entry.id   83140e38750ad04a01225d72e9035b4a
#
_cell.length_a   1.000
_cell.length_b   1.000
_cell.length_c   1.000
_cell.angle_alpha   90.00
_cell.angle_beta   90.00
_cell.angle_gamma   90.00
#
_symmetry.space_group_name_H-M   'P 1'
#
loop_
_entity.id
_entity.type
_entity.pdbx_description
1 polymer ?
#
loop_
_entity_poly.entity_id
_entity_poly.type
_entity_poly.pdbx_seq_one_letter_code
_entity_poly.pdbx_strand_id
1 'polypeptide(L)'
;MNEIPRIIDQLEREHAGEPWHGSPLMQILSGISHAQAAAKPIANGHSIWELVLHITAWKNETRHRLSGGRAGDPQEGDWPAVGETTAPAWREAVERLELAHRLLVSAVRDLPEPKLFEPTNDLRSDGIAPTYSELLHGIVQHDVYHAGQIAILKRASSAT
;
A
#
# COMPACT_ATOMS: atom_id res chain seq x y z
N MET A 1 -13.65 23.44 -0.36
CA MET A 1 -12.26 22.95 -0.59
C MET A 1 -12.41 21.56 -1.15
N ASN A 2 -11.77 21.25 -2.28
CA ASN A 2 -11.87 19.95 -2.94
C ASN A 2 -11.02 18.92 -2.18
N GLU A 3 -11.60 17.79 -1.75
CA GLU A 3 -10.91 16.77 -0.94
C GLU A 3 -10.06 15.81 -1.77
N ILE A 4 -10.43 15.57 -3.03
CA ILE A 4 -9.65 14.70 -3.93
C ILE A 4 -8.19 15.14 -4.07
N PRO A 5 -7.87 16.43 -4.33
CA PRO A 5 -6.47 16.88 -4.35
C PRO A 5 -5.72 16.68 -3.04
N ARG A 6 -6.40 16.74 -1.88
CA ARG A 6 -5.77 16.49 -0.57
C ARG A 6 -5.44 15.03 -0.36
N ILE A 7 -6.34 14.14 -0.76
CA ILE A 7 -6.11 12.70 -0.71
C ILE A 7 -4.94 12.32 -1.63
N ILE A 8 -4.91 12.87 -2.85
CA ILE A 8 -3.80 12.65 -3.79
C ILE A 8 -2.48 13.17 -3.20
N ASP A 9 -2.46 14.37 -2.62
CA ASP A 9 -1.26 14.91 -1.97
C ASP A 9 -0.74 14.00 -0.85
N GLN A 10 -1.61 13.40 -0.06
CA GLN A 10 -1.21 12.44 0.98
C GLN A 10 -0.67 11.13 0.40
N LEU A 11 -1.32 10.56 -0.62
CA LEU A 11 -0.84 9.38 -1.32
C LEU A 11 0.54 9.59 -1.94
N GLU A 12 0.75 10.71 -2.61
CA GLU A 12 2.03 11.05 -3.24
C GLU A 12 3.14 11.29 -2.22
N ARG A 13 2.82 11.99 -1.10
CA ARG A 13 3.79 12.27 -0.04
C ARG A 13 4.25 11.01 0.64
N GLU A 14 3.32 10.12 1.05
CA GLU A 14 3.67 8.88 1.75
C GLU A 14 4.48 7.94 0.86
N HIS A 15 4.20 7.93 -0.45
CA HIS A 15 4.85 7.03 -1.39
C HIS A 15 6.29 7.46 -1.73
N ALA A 16 6.48 8.68 -2.24
CA ALA A 16 7.78 9.16 -2.74
C ALA A 16 8.07 10.65 -2.48
N GLY A 17 7.13 11.39 -1.87
CA GLY A 17 7.26 12.83 -1.63
C GLY A 17 7.91 13.17 -0.29
N GLU A 18 7.44 14.24 0.33
CA GLU A 18 7.93 14.75 1.62
C GLU A 18 6.82 14.65 2.69
N PRO A 19 6.62 13.48 3.31
CA PRO A 19 5.63 13.30 4.36
C PRO A 19 6.11 13.90 5.69
N TRP A 20 5.16 14.35 6.53
CA TRP A 20 5.49 14.90 7.84
C TRP A 20 6.10 13.89 8.82
N HIS A 21 5.77 12.59 8.66
CA HIS A 21 6.21 11.52 9.57
C HIS A 21 7.65 11.04 9.38
N GLY A 22 8.37 11.46 8.35
CA GLY A 22 9.74 11.02 8.08
C GLY A 22 9.97 10.62 6.62
N SER A 23 10.75 9.56 6.37
CA SER A 23 11.02 9.11 5.00
C SER A 23 9.82 8.45 4.35
N PRO A 24 9.53 8.74 3.07
CA PRO A 24 8.48 8.07 2.31
C PRO A 24 8.85 6.62 1.99
N LEU A 25 7.85 5.82 1.62
CA LEU A 25 7.98 4.39 1.38
C LEU A 25 9.11 4.06 0.37
N MET A 26 9.17 4.73 -0.78
CA MET A 26 10.17 4.45 -1.81
C MET A 26 11.60 4.81 -1.36
N GLN A 27 11.76 5.86 -0.55
CA GLN A 27 13.06 6.18 0.06
C GLN A 27 13.48 5.10 1.07
N ILE A 28 12.54 4.58 1.87
CA ILE A 28 12.80 3.48 2.80
C ILE A 28 13.25 2.22 2.03
N LEU A 29 12.59 1.90 0.92
CA LEU A 29 12.91 0.73 0.08
C LEU A 29 14.23 0.87 -0.68
N SER A 30 14.70 2.10 -0.89
CA SER A 30 15.96 2.36 -1.62
C SER A 30 17.15 1.63 -0.99
N GLY A 31 17.93 0.96 -1.82
CA GLY A 31 19.14 0.24 -1.42
C GLY A 31 18.91 -1.09 -0.69
N ILE A 32 17.67 -1.55 -0.54
CA ILE A 32 17.38 -2.88 0.02
C ILE A 32 17.68 -3.95 -1.04
N SER A 33 18.59 -4.88 -0.72
CA SER A 33 18.87 -6.04 -1.57
C SER A 33 17.75 -7.09 -1.47
N HIS A 34 17.64 -7.96 -2.48
CA HIS A 34 16.69 -9.10 -2.45
C HIS A 34 16.89 -10.00 -1.23
N ALA A 35 18.13 -10.21 -0.80
CA ALA A 35 18.44 -11.00 0.39
C ALA A 35 17.92 -10.33 1.68
N GLN A 36 18.13 -9.03 1.82
CA GLN A 36 17.56 -8.25 2.93
C GLN A 36 16.03 -8.23 2.89
N ALA A 37 15.44 -8.08 1.69
CA ALA A 37 13.99 -8.07 1.52
C ALA A 37 13.34 -9.40 1.91
N ALA A 38 14.00 -10.53 1.66
CA ALA A 38 13.51 -11.87 1.99
C ALA A 38 13.78 -12.27 3.46
N ALA A 39 14.70 -11.60 4.13
CA ALA A 39 15.07 -11.93 5.51
C ALA A 39 13.92 -11.67 6.49
N LYS A 40 13.83 -12.51 7.53
CA LYS A 40 12.89 -12.39 8.65
C LYS A 40 13.65 -12.17 9.96
N PRO A 41 14.18 -10.96 10.20
CA PRO A 41 14.99 -10.70 11.40
C PRO A 41 14.19 -10.72 12.70
N ILE A 42 12.86 -10.62 12.63
CA ILE A 42 11.93 -10.70 13.76
C ILE A 42 11.18 -12.03 13.69
N ALA A 43 11.29 -12.85 14.73
CA ALA A 43 10.60 -14.13 14.81
C ALA A 43 9.07 -13.94 14.66
N ASN A 44 8.45 -14.75 13.82
CA ASN A 44 7.02 -14.69 13.48
C ASN A 44 6.57 -13.37 12.80
N GLY A 45 7.50 -12.51 12.41
CA GLY A 45 7.21 -11.31 11.65
C GLY A 45 7.19 -11.56 10.14
N HIS A 46 6.67 -10.58 9.41
CA HIS A 46 6.76 -10.56 7.96
C HIS A 46 8.13 -10.07 7.50
N SER A 47 8.55 -10.51 6.31
CA SER A 47 9.71 -9.95 5.63
C SER A 47 9.34 -8.63 4.93
N ILE A 48 10.34 -7.84 4.55
CA ILE A 48 10.11 -6.63 3.74
C ILE A 48 9.42 -6.99 2.41
N TRP A 49 9.77 -8.13 1.82
CA TRP A 49 9.17 -8.58 0.57
C TRP A 49 7.67 -8.87 0.72
N GLU A 50 7.29 -9.61 1.78
CA GLU A 50 5.88 -9.86 2.09
C GLU A 50 5.10 -8.56 2.30
N LEU A 51 5.68 -7.57 2.98
CA LEU A 51 5.05 -6.26 3.18
C LEU A 51 4.86 -5.50 1.87
N VAL A 52 5.85 -5.52 0.96
CA VAL A 52 5.73 -4.89 -0.37
C VAL A 52 4.63 -5.54 -1.20
N LEU A 53 4.52 -6.87 -1.20
CA LEU A 53 3.44 -7.57 -1.89
C LEU A 53 2.07 -7.27 -1.29
N HIS A 54 1.97 -7.23 0.04
CA HIS A 54 0.75 -6.90 0.76
C HIS A 54 0.27 -5.47 0.46
N ILE A 55 1.15 -4.47 0.54
CA ILE A 55 0.82 -3.09 0.19
C ILE A 55 0.34 -3.00 -1.27
N THR A 56 1.02 -3.69 -2.18
CA THR A 56 0.64 -3.73 -3.61
C THR A 56 -0.75 -4.31 -3.79
N ALA A 57 -1.04 -5.44 -3.14
CA ALA A 57 -2.34 -6.10 -3.21
C ALA A 57 -3.47 -5.19 -2.70
N TRP A 58 -3.26 -4.50 -1.57
CA TRP A 58 -4.27 -3.59 -1.02
C TRP A 58 -4.46 -2.31 -1.83
N LYS A 59 -3.42 -1.76 -2.47
CA LYS A 59 -3.60 -0.67 -3.45
C LYS A 59 -4.47 -1.12 -4.63
N ASN A 60 -4.26 -2.34 -5.15
CA ASN A 60 -5.07 -2.91 -6.22
C ASN A 60 -6.52 -3.17 -5.78
N GLU A 61 -6.73 -3.69 -4.58
CA GLU A 61 -8.06 -3.91 -4.01
C GLU A 61 -8.79 -2.58 -3.79
N THR A 62 -8.11 -1.55 -3.27
CA THR A 62 -8.68 -0.21 -3.14
C THR A 62 -9.15 0.32 -4.49
N ARG A 63 -8.32 0.18 -5.53
CA ARG A 63 -8.70 0.58 -6.91
C ARG A 63 -9.90 -0.21 -7.44
N HIS A 64 -9.98 -1.53 -7.14
CA HIS A 64 -11.14 -2.35 -7.48
C HIS A 64 -12.42 -1.80 -6.81
N ARG A 65 -12.36 -1.45 -5.54
CA ARG A 65 -13.49 -0.84 -4.81
C ARG A 65 -13.88 0.52 -5.38
N LEU A 66 -12.92 1.36 -5.78
CA LEU A 66 -13.20 2.65 -6.42
C LEU A 66 -14.00 2.50 -7.71
N SER A 67 -13.84 1.40 -8.45
CA SER A 67 -14.65 1.08 -9.62
C SER A 67 -16.04 0.50 -9.30
N GLY A 68 -16.45 0.45 -8.02
CA GLY A 68 -17.70 -0.11 -7.56
C GLY A 68 -17.64 -1.63 -7.28
N GLY A 69 -16.45 -2.21 -7.34
CA GLY A 69 -16.22 -3.62 -7.03
C GLY A 69 -16.62 -3.96 -5.60
N ARG A 70 -17.08 -5.21 -5.40
CA ARG A 70 -17.44 -5.72 -4.07
C ARG A 70 -16.18 -5.84 -3.21
N ALA A 71 -16.22 -5.30 -2.00
CA ALA A 71 -15.13 -5.42 -1.05
C ALA A 71 -14.89 -6.87 -0.64
N GLY A 72 -13.65 -7.28 -0.64
CA GLY A 72 -13.18 -8.60 -0.26
C GLY A 72 -11.71 -8.56 0.12
N ASP A 73 -11.09 -9.71 0.22
CA ASP A 73 -9.65 -9.82 0.24
C ASP A 73 -9.10 -9.48 -1.16
N PRO A 74 -7.87 -8.95 -1.26
CA PRO A 74 -7.24 -8.72 -2.54
C PRO A 74 -7.25 -9.98 -3.42
N GLN A 75 -7.34 -9.82 -4.73
CA GLN A 75 -7.35 -10.94 -5.68
C GLN A 75 -6.13 -11.86 -5.53
N GLU A 76 -4.99 -11.31 -5.16
CA GLU A 76 -3.74 -12.05 -4.92
C GLU A 76 -3.64 -12.60 -3.48
N GLY A 77 -4.68 -12.42 -2.66
CA GLY A 77 -4.71 -12.73 -1.23
C GLY A 77 -4.23 -11.55 -0.37
N ASP A 78 -4.56 -11.60 0.93
CA ASP A 78 -4.12 -10.59 1.91
C ASP A 78 -2.59 -10.57 2.06
N TRP A 79 -1.99 -11.73 2.10
CA TRP A 79 -0.53 -11.93 2.15
C TRP A 79 -0.07 -12.80 0.98
N PRO A 80 0.17 -12.18 -0.21
CA PRO A 80 0.63 -12.94 -1.36
C PRO A 80 1.96 -13.66 -1.08
N ALA A 81 2.06 -14.89 -1.55
CA ALA A 81 3.27 -15.68 -1.35
C ALA A 81 4.48 -15.05 -2.06
N VAL A 82 5.60 -15.00 -1.37
CA VAL A 82 6.89 -14.66 -1.99
C VAL A 82 7.33 -15.84 -2.85
N GLY A 83 7.56 -15.58 -4.13
CA GLY A 83 8.07 -16.56 -5.07
C GLY A 83 9.61 -16.73 -4.96
N GLU A 84 10.28 -16.74 -6.10
CA GLU A 84 11.74 -16.78 -6.13
C GLU A 84 12.36 -15.51 -5.53
N THR A 85 13.33 -15.69 -4.63
CA THR A 85 13.99 -14.56 -3.93
C THR A 85 15.26 -14.11 -4.67
N THR A 86 15.12 -13.77 -5.95
CA THR A 86 16.20 -13.28 -6.81
C THR A 86 16.20 -11.75 -6.94
N ALA A 87 17.34 -11.18 -7.34
CA ALA A 87 17.41 -9.73 -7.55
C ALA A 87 16.47 -9.22 -8.67
N PRO A 88 16.28 -9.91 -9.80
CA PRO A 88 15.24 -9.53 -10.78
C PRO A 88 13.83 -9.55 -10.21
N ALA A 89 13.46 -10.62 -9.47
CA ALA A 89 12.12 -10.75 -8.88
C ALA A 89 11.86 -9.66 -7.82
N TRP A 90 12.87 -9.27 -7.05
CA TRP A 90 12.74 -8.15 -6.10
C TRP A 90 12.48 -6.81 -6.82
N ARG A 91 13.23 -6.52 -7.88
CA ARG A 91 12.97 -5.31 -8.68
C ARG A 91 11.58 -5.30 -9.25
N GLU A 92 11.12 -6.41 -9.80
CA GLU A 92 9.76 -6.55 -10.32
C GLU A 92 8.71 -6.29 -9.23
N ALA A 93 8.90 -6.80 -8.01
CA ALA A 93 7.98 -6.55 -6.90
C ALA A 93 7.89 -5.05 -6.58
N VAL A 94 9.02 -4.33 -6.54
CA VAL A 94 9.04 -2.87 -6.32
C VAL A 94 8.40 -2.11 -7.49
N GLU A 95 8.68 -2.50 -8.73
CA GLU A 95 8.06 -1.89 -9.93
C GLU A 95 6.54 -2.10 -9.95
N ARG A 96 6.05 -3.27 -9.53
CA ARG A 96 4.61 -3.54 -9.36
C ARG A 96 3.97 -2.66 -8.28
N LEU A 97 4.65 -2.41 -7.17
CA LEU A 97 4.20 -1.48 -6.14
C LEU A 97 4.07 -0.06 -6.70
N GLU A 98 5.08 0.43 -7.42
CA GLU A 98 5.02 1.74 -8.06
C GLU A 98 3.88 1.85 -9.09
N LEU A 99 3.69 0.80 -9.89
CA LEU A 99 2.59 0.75 -10.85
C LEU A 99 1.22 0.79 -10.16
N ALA A 100 1.04 -0.02 -9.11
CA ALA A 100 -0.21 -0.05 -8.33
C ALA A 100 -0.52 1.32 -7.72
N HIS A 101 0.52 2.02 -7.21
CA HIS A 101 0.37 3.37 -6.68
C HIS A 101 -0.07 4.36 -7.76
N ARG A 102 0.60 4.40 -8.92
CA ARG A 102 0.23 5.30 -10.02
C ARG A 102 -1.20 5.06 -10.52
N LEU A 103 -1.60 3.79 -10.62
CA LEU A 103 -2.95 3.43 -11.04
C LEU A 103 -4.00 3.81 -9.99
N LEU A 104 -3.68 3.68 -8.70
CA LEU A 104 -4.56 4.14 -7.61
C LEU A 104 -4.74 5.66 -7.66
N VAL A 105 -3.65 6.42 -7.75
CA VAL A 105 -3.69 7.90 -7.85
C VAL A 105 -4.51 8.35 -9.06
N SER A 106 -4.35 7.67 -10.22
CA SER A 106 -5.18 7.96 -11.40
C SER A 106 -6.67 7.70 -11.11
N ALA A 107 -7.01 6.58 -10.52
CA ALA A 107 -8.40 6.25 -10.19
C ALA A 107 -9.02 7.25 -9.19
N VAL A 108 -8.24 7.73 -8.21
CA VAL A 108 -8.68 8.78 -7.28
C VAL A 108 -8.91 10.10 -8.00
N ARG A 109 -8.03 10.47 -8.93
CA ARG A 109 -8.16 11.71 -9.72
C ARG A 109 -9.43 11.74 -10.57
N ASP A 110 -9.81 10.59 -11.10
CA ASP A 110 -10.99 10.44 -11.97
C ASP A 110 -12.30 10.28 -11.18
N LEU A 111 -12.23 10.18 -9.84
CA LEU A 111 -13.40 10.00 -8.98
C LEU A 111 -14.18 11.32 -8.88
N PRO A 112 -15.51 11.31 -9.12
CA PRO A 112 -16.34 12.49 -8.86
C PRO A 112 -16.35 12.84 -7.36
N GLU A 113 -16.14 14.11 -7.00
CA GLU A 113 -16.11 14.56 -5.59
C GLU A 113 -17.30 14.08 -4.74
N PRO A 114 -18.56 14.13 -5.22
CA PRO A 114 -19.68 13.64 -4.43
C PRO A 114 -19.59 12.17 -4.07
N LYS A 115 -18.91 11.37 -4.90
CA LYS A 115 -18.73 9.93 -4.67
C LYS A 115 -17.95 9.62 -3.39
N LEU A 116 -17.10 10.53 -2.93
CA LEU A 116 -16.34 10.37 -1.69
C LEU A 116 -17.24 10.11 -0.48
N PHE A 117 -18.46 10.65 -0.48
CA PHE A 117 -19.40 10.54 0.64
C PHE A 117 -20.40 9.40 0.48
N GLU A 118 -20.35 8.68 -0.64
CA GLU A 118 -21.16 7.48 -0.83
C GLU A 118 -20.54 6.28 -0.11
N PRO A 119 -21.37 5.32 0.34
CA PRO A 119 -20.86 4.06 0.89
C PRO A 119 -20.20 3.22 -0.21
N THR A 120 -19.13 2.52 0.16
CA THR A 120 -18.50 1.50 -0.70
C THR A 120 -19.39 0.27 -0.83
N ASN A 121 -19.13 -0.59 -1.80
CA ASN A 121 -19.79 -1.89 -1.95
C ASN A 121 -19.20 -2.92 -0.96
N ASP A 122 -19.27 -2.61 0.35
CA ASP A 122 -18.80 -3.48 1.42
C ASP A 122 -19.97 -4.07 2.21
N LEU A 123 -20.28 -5.32 1.95
CA LEU A 123 -21.38 -6.05 2.60
C LEU A 123 -20.91 -6.86 3.83
N ARG A 124 -19.63 -6.75 4.22
CA ARG A 124 -19.06 -7.50 5.35
C ARG A 124 -19.35 -6.87 6.70
N SER A 125 -19.66 -5.57 6.74
CA SER A 125 -20.00 -4.86 7.96
C SER A 125 -21.48 -5.04 8.30
N ASP A 126 -21.78 -5.39 9.55
CA ASP A 126 -23.14 -5.57 10.08
C ASP A 126 -23.94 -4.26 10.22
N GLY A 127 -23.61 -3.24 9.47
CA GLY A 127 -24.21 -1.93 9.60
C GLY A 127 -23.94 -1.03 8.41
N ILE A 128 -23.16 0.00 8.60
CA ILE A 128 -22.89 1.02 7.58
C ILE A 128 -21.56 0.71 6.93
N ALA A 129 -21.57 0.47 5.61
CA ALA A 129 -20.34 0.34 4.83
C ALA A 129 -19.52 1.64 4.92
N PRO A 130 -18.16 1.56 4.98
CA PRO A 130 -17.33 2.76 4.96
C PRO A 130 -17.55 3.54 3.66
N THR A 131 -17.45 4.85 3.73
CA THR A 131 -17.49 5.72 2.57
C THR A 131 -16.21 5.60 1.74
N TYR A 132 -16.24 6.05 0.48
CA TYR A 132 -15.01 6.11 -0.33
C TYR A 132 -13.95 7.04 0.28
N SER A 133 -14.35 8.09 1.00
CA SER A 133 -13.43 8.95 1.75
C SER A 133 -12.71 8.18 2.85
N GLU A 134 -13.43 7.41 3.65
CA GLU A 134 -12.85 6.56 4.71
C GLU A 134 -11.93 5.49 4.13
N LEU A 135 -12.30 4.86 3.02
CA LEU A 135 -11.46 3.90 2.30
C LEU A 135 -10.14 4.54 1.88
N LEU A 136 -10.18 5.74 1.29
CA LEU A 136 -9.00 6.42 0.76
C LEU A 136 -8.07 6.96 1.85
N HIS A 137 -8.61 7.47 2.95
CA HIS A 137 -7.78 7.79 4.11
C HIS A 137 -7.22 6.53 4.77
N GLY A 138 -7.99 5.45 4.78
CA GLY A 138 -7.57 4.15 5.30
C GLY A 138 -6.37 3.58 4.57
N ILE A 139 -6.33 3.63 3.23
CA ILE A 139 -5.19 3.10 2.48
C ILE A 139 -3.91 3.94 2.71
N VAL A 140 -4.00 5.26 2.87
CA VAL A 140 -2.85 6.10 3.25
C VAL A 140 -2.30 5.67 4.62
N GLN A 141 -3.18 5.50 5.61
CA GLN A 141 -2.79 5.07 6.95
C GLN A 141 -2.17 3.67 6.97
N HIS A 142 -2.72 2.75 6.18
CA HIS A 142 -2.22 1.40 5.99
C HIS A 142 -0.79 1.40 5.41
N ASP A 143 -0.54 2.20 4.39
CA ASP A 143 0.78 2.29 3.77
C ASP A 143 1.82 2.88 4.73
N VAL A 144 1.47 3.95 5.46
CA VAL A 144 2.34 4.54 6.50
C VAL A 144 2.64 3.54 7.61
N TYR A 145 1.64 2.77 8.05
CA TYR A 145 1.82 1.73 9.07
C TYR A 145 2.83 0.67 8.63
N HIS A 146 2.72 0.18 7.40
CA HIS A 146 3.64 -0.81 6.86
C HIS A 146 5.01 -0.23 6.47
N ALA A 147 5.08 1.02 6.03
CA ALA A 147 6.35 1.71 5.81
C ALA A 147 7.18 1.80 7.10
N GLY A 148 6.54 2.06 8.24
CA GLY A 148 7.20 2.00 9.55
C GLY A 148 7.77 0.62 9.88
N GLN A 149 7.04 -0.45 9.59
CA GLN A 149 7.52 -1.83 9.77
C GLN A 149 8.72 -2.12 8.86
N ILE A 150 8.67 -1.75 7.59
CA ILE A 150 9.78 -1.89 6.63
C ILE A 150 11.03 -1.14 7.14
N ALA A 151 10.86 0.08 7.66
CA ALA A 151 11.98 0.86 8.19
C ALA A 151 12.68 0.18 9.38
N ILE A 152 11.93 -0.47 10.27
CA ILE A 152 12.47 -1.25 11.39
C ILE A 152 13.19 -2.49 10.88
N LEU A 153 12.58 -3.25 9.98
CA LEU A 153 13.15 -4.47 9.40
C LEU A 153 14.44 -4.18 8.62
N LYS A 154 14.49 -3.08 7.86
CA LYS A 154 15.69 -2.63 7.16
C LYS A 154 16.87 -2.42 8.11
N ARG A 155 16.64 -1.76 9.25
CA ARG A 155 17.67 -1.54 10.27
C ARG A 155 18.12 -2.86 10.93
N ALA A 156 17.17 -3.74 11.24
CA ALA A 156 17.45 -5.05 11.84
C ALA A 156 18.28 -5.94 10.89
N SER A 157 17.99 -5.93 9.59
CA SER A 157 18.72 -6.71 8.57
C SER A 157 20.11 -6.15 8.23
N SER A 158 20.41 -4.89 8.60
CA SER A 158 21.72 -4.28 8.35
C SER A 158 22.70 -4.51 9.50
N ALA A 159 22.23 -5.03 10.63
CA ALA A 159 23.03 -5.28 11.83
C ALA A 159 23.60 -6.72 11.90
N THR A 160 23.31 -7.55 10.89
CA THR A 160 23.76 -8.94 10.76
C THR A 160 24.75 -9.06 9.62
#